data_c14600ea067b97515bdb3993e9b090db
#
_entry.id   c14600ea067b97515bdb3993e9b090db
#
_cell.length_a   1.000
_cell.length_b   1.000
_cell.length_c   1.000
_cell.angle_alpha   90.00
_cell.angle_beta   90.00
_cell.angle_gamma   90.00
#
_symmetry.space_group_name_H-M   'P 1'
#
loop_
_entity.id
_entity.type
_entity.pdbx_description
1 polymer ?
#
loop_
_entity_poly.entity_id
_entity_poly.type
_entity_poly.pdbx_seq_one_letter_code
_entity_poly.pdbx_strand_id
1 'polypeptide(L)'
;MVAKSRLEQLPSALQAALADRRLLKVIAGLTNFDAASVERICRAAGLGGADLIDVACDPELVQLAAAVSGLPICVSAVEPELFAAAVAAGAAMVEIGNYDAFYPLVRIFDAAEVLELTRRTRELLPEVVLSVTVPHVLPLDQPEQLAVDLVAAGA
;
A
#
# COMPACT_ATOMS: atom_id res chain seq x y z
N MET A 1 3.19 1.85 28.60
CA MET A 1 2.54 2.70 27.58
C MET A 1 2.19 1.78 26.41
N VAL A 2 0.91 1.52 26.16
CA VAL A 2 0.51 0.75 24.99
C VAL A 2 0.83 1.60 23.77
N ALA A 3 1.65 1.09 22.84
CA ALA A 3 1.92 1.79 21.59
C ALA A 3 0.58 2.03 20.89
N LYS A 4 0.27 3.28 20.56
CA LYS A 4 -0.90 3.60 19.75
C LYS A 4 -0.81 2.82 18.44
N SER A 5 -1.90 2.18 18.05
CA SER A 5 -1.95 1.52 16.75
C SER A 5 -1.72 2.58 15.66
N ARG A 6 -0.81 2.31 14.71
CA ARG A 6 -0.59 3.23 13.57
C ARG A 6 -1.85 3.41 12.72
N LEU A 7 -2.77 2.47 12.76
CA LEU A 7 -4.08 2.58 12.10
C LEU A 7 -4.88 3.81 12.57
N GLU A 8 -4.62 4.32 13.79
CA GLU A 8 -5.23 5.56 14.28
C GLU A 8 -4.77 6.82 13.51
N GLN A 9 -3.73 6.71 12.70
CA GLN A 9 -3.25 7.79 11.83
C GLN A 9 -4.01 7.87 10.50
N LEU A 10 -4.75 6.81 10.13
CA LEU A 10 -5.61 6.84 8.96
C LEU A 10 -6.77 7.85 9.16
N PRO A 11 -7.29 8.43 8.09
CA PRO A 11 -8.54 9.18 8.14
C PRO A 11 -9.65 8.38 8.83
N SER A 12 -10.47 9.04 9.64
CA SER A 12 -11.50 8.38 10.47
C SER A 12 -12.48 7.51 9.68
N ALA A 13 -12.79 7.92 8.43
CA ALA A 13 -13.63 7.14 7.53
C ALA A 13 -12.99 5.79 7.16
N LEU A 14 -11.66 5.76 6.94
CA LEU A 14 -10.94 4.50 6.70
C LEU A 14 -10.87 3.63 7.94
N GLN A 15 -10.65 4.23 9.11
CA GLN A 15 -10.68 3.48 10.39
C GLN A 15 -12.04 2.81 10.58
N ALA A 16 -13.14 3.52 10.33
CA ALA A 16 -14.50 2.97 10.44
C ALA A 16 -14.73 1.85 9.42
N ALA A 17 -14.33 2.06 8.15
CA ALA A 17 -14.50 1.04 7.10
C ALA A 17 -13.71 -0.24 7.40
N LEU A 18 -12.50 -0.12 7.97
CA LEU A 18 -11.71 -1.27 8.44
C LEU A 18 -12.38 -2.00 9.61
N ALA A 19 -12.84 -1.26 10.64
CA ALA A 19 -13.51 -1.84 11.79
C ALA A 19 -14.79 -2.60 11.40
N ASP A 20 -15.55 -2.05 10.45
CA ASP A 20 -16.79 -2.64 9.90
C ASP A 20 -16.51 -3.75 8.87
N ARG A 21 -15.24 -4.02 8.54
CA ARG A 21 -14.82 -5.01 7.51
C ARG A 21 -15.45 -4.78 6.14
N ARG A 22 -15.65 -3.55 5.74
CA ARG A 22 -16.28 -3.14 4.47
C ARG A 22 -15.39 -2.29 3.57
N LEU A 23 -14.11 -2.08 3.94
CA LEU A 23 -13.19 -1.24 3.20
C LEU A 23 -13.02 -1.75 1.77
N LEU A 24 -13.28 -0.87 0.81
CA LEU A 24 -13.05 -1.08 -0.61
C LEU A 24 -11.85 -0.26 -1.09
N LYS A 25 -10.74 -0.94 -1.38
CA LYS A 25 -9.55 -0.36 -2.02
C LYS A 25 -9.56 -0.67 -3.51
N VAL A 26 -9.50 0.37 -4.35
CA VAL A 26 -9.32 0.23 -5.80
C VAL A 26 -7.86 0.40 -6.14
N ILE A 27 -7.29 -0.50 -6.93
CA ILE A 27 -5.87 -0.53 -7.29
C ILE A 27 -5.71 -0.11 -8.76
N ALA A 28 -4.97 0.97 -9.00
CA ALA A 28 -4.65 1.42 -10.36
C ALA A 28 -3.42 0.69 -10.96
N GLY A 29 -2.64 0.04 -10.11
CA GLY A 29 -1.46 -0.75 -10.47
C GLY A 29 -0.13 -0.07 -10.13
N LEU A 30 0.75 -0.81 -9.44
CA LEU A 30 2.03 -0.26 -8.97
C LEU A 30 3.04 0.06 -10.11
N THR A 31 2.82 -0.47 -11.30
CA THR A 31 3.62 -0.18 -12.51
C THR A 31 2.89 0.73 -13.50
N ASN A 32 1.70 1.22 -13.14
CA ASN A 32 0.91 2.10 -14.01
C ASN A 32 1.26 3.57 -13.75
N PHE A 33 2.23 4.08 -14.51
CA PHE A 33 2.66 5.48 -14.48
C PHE A 33 1.96 6.35 -15.55
N ASP A 34 0.98 5.81 -16.30
CA ASP A 34 0.19 6.60 -17.25
C ASP A 34 -0.84 7.45 -16.51
N ALA A 35 -0.58 8.74 -16.41
CA ALA A 35 -1.44 9.70 -15.71
C ALA A 35 -2.90 9.68 -16.22
N ALA A 36 -3.11 9.52 -17.54
CA ALA A 36 -4.46 9.49 -18.10
C ALA A 36 -5.23 8.22 -17.72
N SER A 37 -4.53 7.07 -17.66
CA SER A 37 -5.09 5.81 -17.16
C SER A 37 -5.44 5.92 -15.68
N VAL A 38 -4.50 6.40 -14.85
CA VAL A 38 -4.68 6.58 -13.42
C VAL A 38 -5.84 7.54 -13.13
N GLU A 39 -5.92 8.68 -13.84
CA GLU A 39 -7.03 9.63 -13.69
C GLU A 39 -8.39 8.98 -13.90
N ARG A 40 -8.55 8.20 -14.99
CA ARG A 40 -9.81 7.51 -15.29
C ARG A 40 -10.21 6.52 -14.19
N ILE A 41 -9.24 5.73 -13.70
CA ILE A 41 -9.49 4.75 -12.63
C ILE A 41 -9.86 5.47 -11.33
N CYS A 42 -9.11 6.50 -10.95
CA CYS A 42 -9.36 7.29 -9.74
C CYS A 42 -10.73 7.98 -9.77
N ARG A 43 -11.11 8.56 -10.89
CA ARG A 43 -12.43 9.17 -11.09
C ARG A 43 -13.55 8.14 -10.95
N ALA A 44 -13.39 6.98 -11.58
CA ALA A 44 -14.36 5.88 -11.49
C ALA A 44 -14.49 5.35 -10.07
N ALA A 45 -13.37 5.20 -9.35
CA ALA A 45 -13.36 4.73 -7.97
C ALA A 45 -14.07 5.71 -7.02
N GLY A 46 -13.82 7.03 -7.16
CA GLY A 46 -14.52 8.06 -6.39
C GLY A 46 -16.02 8.04 -6.64
N LEU A 47 -16.44 7.96 -7.90
CA LEU A 47 -17.86 7.86 -8.26
C LEU A 47 -18.51 6.54 -7.82
N GLY A 48 -17.73 5.46 -7.80
CA GLY A 48 -18.18 4.12 -7.40
C GLY A 48 -18.24 3.89 -5.90
N GLY A 49 -17.85 4.87 -5.08
CA GLY A 49 -17.90 4.75 -3.62
C GLY A 49 -16.79 3.91 -3.01
N ALA A 50 -15.62 3.88 -3.64
CA ALA A 50 -14.43 3.31 -3.00
C ALA A 50 -14.03 4.11 -1.76
N ASP A 51 -13.37 3.46 -0.80
CA ASP A 51 -12.87 4.09 0.42
C ASP A 51 -11.43 4.56 0.27
N LEU A 52 -10.65 3.92 -0.62
CA LEU A 52 -9.21 4.11 -0.76
C LEU A 52 -8.78 3.80 -2.19
N ILE A 53 -7.80 4.52 -2.71
CA ILE A 53 -7.16 4.23 -4.00
C ILE A 53 -5.69 3.92 -3.78
N ASP A 54 -5.20 2.93 -4.50
CA ASP A 54 -3.79 2.53 -4.55
C ASP A 54 -3.22 2.85 -5.93
N VAL A 55 -2.16 3.64 -5.97
CA VAL A 55 -1.45 4.05 -7.19
C VAL A 55 0.03 3.68 -7.12
N ALA A 56 0.71 3.72 -8.26
CA ALA A 56 2.16 3.61 -8.31
C ALA A 56 2.83 4.66 -7.41
N CYS A 57 3.96 4.32 -6.81
CA CYS A 57 4.66 5.20 -5.86
C CYS A 57 5.37 6.35 -6.58
N ASP A 58 4.58 7.36 -6.92
CA ASP A 58 4.99 8.59 -7.59
C ASP A 58 4.27 9.80 -6.99
N PRO A 59 4.99 10.86 -6.56
CA PRO A 59 4.38 12.04 -5.94
C PRO A 59 3.34 12.76 -6.82
N GLU A 60 3.55 12.82 -8.14
CA GLU A 60 2.62 13.49 -9.06
C GLU A 60 1.32 12.67 -9.19
N LEU A 61 1.44 11.33 -9.24
CA LEU A 61 0.27 10.46 -9.25
C LEU A 61 -0.53 10.51 -7.95
N VAL A 62 0.14 10.66 -6.79
CA VAL A 62 -0.54 10.89 -5.51
C VAL A 62 -1.39 12.14 -5.56
N GLN A 63 -0.82 13.25 -6.02
CA GLN A 63 -1.53 14.54 -6.12
C GLN A 63 -2.69 14.48 -7.13
N LEU A 64 -2.45 13.88 -8.29
CA LEU A 64 -3.48 13.67 -9.32
C LEU A 64 -4.64 12.82 -8.76
N ALA A 65 -4.33 11.67 -8.20
CA ALA A 65 -5.33 10.74 -7.66
C ALA A 65 -6.19 11.39 -6.57
N ALA A 66 -5.56 12.11 -5.63
CA ALA A 66 -6.27 12.83 -4.59
C ALA A 66 -7.20 13.91 -5.15
N ALA A 67 -6.71 14.70 -6.11
CA ALA A 67 -7.47 15.79 -6.72
C ALA A 67 -8.71 15.32 -7.47
N VAL A 68 -8.62 14.19 -8.19
CA VAL A 68 -9.73 13.73 -9.06
C VAL A 68 -10.71 12.79 -8.36
N SER A 69 -10.28 12.09 -7.30
CA SER A 69 -11.13 11.14 -6.57
C SER A 69 -11.70 11.70 -5.27
N GLY A 70 -10.97 12.62 -4.61
CA GLY A 70 -11.27 13.08 -3.26
C GLY A 70 -11.06 12.00 -2.18
N LEU A 71 -10.45 10.86 -2.52
CA LEU A 71 -10.23 9.74 -1.62
C LEU A 71 -8.82 9.76 -1.02
N PRO A 72 -8.61 9.13 0.15
CA PRO A 72 -7.27 8.83 0.65
C PRO A 72 -6.48 7.98 -0.35
N ILE A 73 -5.16 8.22 -0.41
CA ILE A 73 -4.28 7.53 -1.36
C ILE A 73 -3.35 6.59 -0.60
N CYS A 74 -3.30 5.35 -1.07
CA CYS A 74 -2.24 4.38 -0.82
C CYS A 74 -1.25 4.44 -1.98
N VAL A 75 0.03 4.21 -1.72
CA VAL A 75 1.02 3.99 -2.78
C VAL A 75 1.67 2.64 -2.61
N SER A 76 1.84 1.92 -3.72
CA SER A 76 2.50 0.62 -3.75
C SER A 76 3.85 0.68 -4.44
N ALA A 77 4.85 0.03 -3.83
CA ALA A 77 6.18 -0.17 -4.39
C ALA A 77 6.86 -1.39 -3.76
N VAL A 78 7.97 -1.80 -4.38
CA VAL A 78 8.91 -2.79 -3.81
C VAL A 78 10.28 -2.16 -3.50
N GLU A 79 10.36 -0.85 -3.55
CA GLU A 79 11.55 -0.04 -3.25
C GLU A 79 11.21 0.94 -2.12
N PRO A 80 11.56 0.63 -0.85
CA PRO A 80 11.19 1.43 0.32
C PRO A 80 11.61 2.90 0.26
N GLU A 81 12.70 3.20 -0.45
CA GLU A 81 13.25 4.54 -0.60
C GLU A 81 12.33 5.51 -1.34
N LEU A 82 11.39 4.98 -2.15
CA LEU A 82 10.44 5.80 -2.90
C LEU A 82 9.31 6.35 -2.02
N PHE A 83 8.97 5.68 -0.93
CA PHE A 83 7.79 6.01 -0.14
C PHE A 83 7.82 7.39 0.50
N ALA A 84 8.99 7.86 0.94
CA ALA A 84 9.10 9.14 1.65
C ALA A 84 8.57 10.31 0.82
N ALA A 85 8.90 10.37 -0.48
CA ALA A 85 8.44 11.42 -1.38
C ALA A 85 6.93 11.36 -1.61
N ALA A 86 6.37 10.15 -1.76
CA ALA A 86 4.93 9.95 -1.93
C ALA A 86 4.14 10.31 -0.67
N VAL A 87 4.65 9.98 0.52
CA VAL A 87 4.06 10.39 1.81
C VAL A 87 4.08 11.90 1.96
N ALA A 88 5.19 12.55 1.61
CA ALA A 88 5.29 14.01 1.59
C ALA A 88 4.32 14.67 0.60
N ALA A 89 3.96 13.99 -0.49
CA ALA A 89 2.96 14.43 -1.46
C ALA A 89 1.49 14.18 -0.99
N GLY A 90 1.28 13.50 0.13
CA GLY A 90 -0.03 13.31 0.74
C GLY A 90 -0.57 11.88 0.75
N ALA A 91 0.25 10.86 0.45
CA ALA A 91 -0.18 9.49 0.62
C ALA A 91 -0.51 9.20 2.09
N ALA A 92 -1.68 8.61 2.35
CA ALA A 92 -2.17 8.29 3.69
C ALA A 92 -1.57 6.99 4.24
N MET A 93 -1.13 6.10 3.37
CA MET A 93 -0.47 4.85 3.71
C MET A 93 0.40 4.35 2.56
N VAL A 94 1.26 3.41 2.86
CA VAL A 94 2.12 2.75 1.88
C VAL A 94 1.89 1.24 1.89
N GLU A 95 2.16 0.59 0.75
CA GLU A 95 2.04 -0.86 0.61
C GLU A 95 3.27 -1.45 -0.07
N ILE A 96 3.84 -2.48 0.54
CA ILE A 96 4.78 -3.39 -0.13
C ILE A 96 3.94 -4.54 -0.67
N GLY A 97 3.80 -4.62 -1.99
CA GLY A 97 2.89 -5.62 -2.53
C GLY A 97 2.68 -5.52 -4.02
N ASN A 98 1.56 -6.13 -4.47
CA ASN A 98 1.19 -6.19 -5.88
C ASN A 98 2.27 -6.89 -6.75
N TYR A 99 2.89 -7.94 -6.19
CA TYR A 99 4.01 -8.68 -6.81
C TYR A 99 3.67 -9.30 -8.16
N ASP A 100 2.38 -9.50 -8.46
CA ASP A 100 1.90 -10.05 -9.73
C ASP A 100 2.39 -9.26 -10.95
N ALA A 101 2.65 -7.97 -10.79
CA ALA A 101 3.22 -7.13 -11.84
C ALA A 101 4.66 -7.55 -12.24
N PHE A 102 5.36 -8.26 -11.37
CA PHE A 102 6.75 -8.68 -11.57
C PHE A 102 6.89 -10.13 -12.03
N TYR A 103 5.91 -10.99 -11.79
CA TYR A 103 6.00 -12.41 -12.17
C TYR A 103 6.20 -12.64 -13.67
N PRO A 104 5.57 -11.89 -14.58
CA PRO A 104 5.86 -12.00 -16.01
C PRO A 104 7.30 -11.66 -16.37
N LEU A 105 8.01 -10.90 -15.51
CA LEU A 105 9.41 -10.55 -15.63
C LEU A 105 10.35 -11.56 -14.95
N VAL A 106 9.82 -12.72 -14.53
CA VAL A 106 10.55 -13.77 -13.80
C VAL A 106 11.14 -13.26 -12.47
N ARG A 107 10.54 -12.22 -11.88
CA ARG A 107 10.93 -11.66 -10.59
C ARG A 107 9.99 -12.19 -9.51
N ILE A 108 10.52 -13.00 -8.60
CA ILE A 108 9.79 -13.60 -7.47
C ILE A 108 10.34 -13.02 -6.17
N PHE A 109 9.47 -12.75 -5.23
CA PHE A 109 9.81 -12.28 -3.89
C PHE A 109 9.63 -13.42 -2.90
N ASP A 110 10.69 -13.81 -2.22
CA ASP A 110 10.62 -14.81 -1.15
C ASP A 110 10.27 -14.17 0.21
N ALA A 111 10.00 -15.02 1.21
CA ALA A 111 9.58 -14.57 2.53
C ALA A 111 10.65 -13.69 3.21
N ALA A 112 11.93 -14.04 3.07
CA ALA A 112 13.03 -13.30 3.69
C ALA A 112 13.16 -11.89 3.08
N GLU A 113 13.02 -11.77 1.76
CA GLU A 113 13.08 -10.50 1.05
C GLU A 113 11.90 -9.59 1.45
N VAL A 114 10.67 -10.12 1.48
CA VAL A 114 9.48 -9.34 1.87
C VAL A 114 9.63 -8.82 3.30
N LEU A 115 10.16 -9.63 4.21
CA LEU A 115 10.41 -9.23 5.59
C LEU A 115 11.49 -8.13 5.67
N GLU A 116 12.54 -8.21 4.86
CA GLU A 116 13.60 -7.19 4.81
C GLU A 116 13.07 -5.86 4.26
N LEU A 117 12.28 -5.88 3.18
CA LEU A 117 11.62 -4.69 2.64
C LEU A 117 10.72 -4.02 3.70
N THR A 118 10.02 -4.83 4.50
CA THR A 118 9.16 -4.35 5.59
C THR A 118 9.99 -3.65 6.68
N ARG A 119 11.07 -4.26 7.13
CA ARG A 119 12.00 -3.66 8.11
C ARG A 119 12.59 -2.36 7.58
N ARG A 120 13.07 -2.38 6.34
CA ARG A 120 13.65 -1.20 5.69
C ARG A 120 12.63 -0.06 5.58
N THR A 121 11.40 -0.36 5.18
CA THR A 121 10.33 0.65 5.15
C THR A 121 10.09 1.23 6.54
N ARG A 122 10.07 0.40 7.57
CA ARG A 122 9.83 0.82 8.94
C ARG A 122 10.97 1.68 9.51
N GLU A 123 12.22 1.40 9.12
CA GLU A 123 13.37 2.25 9.47
C GLU A 123 13.25 3.65 8.85
N LEU A 124 12.88 3.72 7.58
CA LEU A 124 12.74 4.98 6.85
C LEU A 124 11.51 5.78 7.28
N LEU A 125 10.41 5.10 7.58
CA LEU A 125 9.10 5.69 7.89
C LEU A 125 8.50 5.03 9.14
N PRO A 126 9.00 5.38 10.35
CA PRO A 126 8.62 4.70 11.60
C PRO A 126 7.13 4.81 11.93
N GLU A 127 6.46 5.88 11.49
CA GLU A 127 5.07 6.18 11.86
C GLU A 127 4.04 5.90 10.77
N VAL A 128 4.45 5.70 9.51
CA VAL A 128 3.50 5.51 8.40
C VAL A 128 2.66 4.23 8.59
N VAL A 129 1.42 4.26 8.14
CA VAL A 129 0.62 3.04 8.03
C VAL A 129 1.15 2.22 6.87
N LEU A 130 1.58 0.99 7.17
CA LEU A 130 2.21 0.07 6.23
C LEU A 130 1.35 -1.17 6.06
N SER A 131 0.94 -1.42 4.83
CA SER A 131 0.38 -2.70 4.38
C SER A 131 1.46 -3.53 3.70
N VAL A 132 1.42 -4.83 3.89
CA VAL A 132 2.35 -5.76 3.21
C VAL A 132 1.57 -6.96 2.69
N THR A 133 1.71 -7.23 1.41
CA THR A 133 1.12 -8.42 0.78
C THR A 133 2.00 -9.64 1.03
N VAL A 134 1.40 -10.74 1.47
CA VAL A 134 2.05 -12.05 1.51
C VAL A 134 2.03 -12.64 0.10
N PRO A 135 3.19 -12.93 -0.54
CA PRO A 135 3.20 -13.45 -1.91
C PRO A 135 2.49 -14.81 -2.00
N HIS A 136 1.57 -14.95 -2.95
CA HIS A 136 0.80 -16.19 -3.11
C HIS A 136 1.61 -17.35 -3.72
N VAL A 137 2.79 -17.06 -4.29
CA VAL A 137 3.69 -18.07 -4.88
C VAL A 137 4.59 -18.75 -3.86
N LEU A 138 4.53 -18.35 -2.58
CA LEU A 138 5.30 -19.00 -1.53
C LEU A 138 4.86 -20.45 -1.30
N PRO A 139 5.80 -21.34 -0.89
CA PRO A 139 5.45 -22.67 -0.40
C PRO A 139 4.38 -22.60 0.70
N LEU A 140 3.43 -23.54 0.72
CA LEU A 140 2.24 -23.51 1.58
C LEU A 140 2.52 -23.46 3.09
N ASP A 141 3.72 -23.82 3.52
CA ASP A 141 4.16 -23.79 4.91
C ASP A 141 4.73 -22.45 5.36
N GLN A 142 4.91 -21.48 4.47
CA GLN A 142 5.53 -20.18 4.76
C GLN A 142 4.58 -19.00 4.97
N PRO A 143 3.42 -18.88 4.29
CA PRO A 143 2.61 -17.65 4.34
C PRO A 143 2.14 -17.28 5.74
N GLU A 144 1.75 -18.25 6.56
CA GLU A 144 1.25 -18.01 7.90
C GLU A 144 2.34 -17.45 8.83
N GLN A 145 3.53 -18.06 8.81
CA GLN A 145 4.66 -17.59 9.60
C GLN A 145 5.12 -16.21 9.12
N LEU A 146 5.20 -15.99 7.80
CA LEU A 146 5.54 -14.69 7.26
C LEU A 146 4.56 -13.60 7.72
N ALA A 147 3.25 -13.86 7.70
CA ALA A 147 2.27 -12.89 8.17
C ALA A 147 2.50 -12.48 9.64
N VAL A 148 2.84 -13.43 10.52
CA VAL A 148 3.20 -13.16 11.91
C VAL A 148 4.47 -12.30 12.01
N ASP A 149 5.49 -12.65 11.24
CA ASP A 149 6.78 -11.94 11.24
C ASP A 149 6.64 -10.51 10.68
N LEU A 150 5.79 -10.30 9.68
CA LEU A 150 5.51 -8.98 9.11
C LEU A 150 4.83 -8.07 10.14
N VAL A 151 3.85 -8.57 10.89
CA VAL A 151 3.23 -7.82 11.99
C VAL A 151 4.26 -7.46 13.06
N ALA A 152 5.13 -8.40 13.43
CA ALA A 152 6.22 -8.15 14.39
C ALA A 152 7.23 -7.13 13.86
N ALA A 153 7.46 -7.08 12.54
CA ALA A 153 8.31 -6.09 11.88
C ALA A 153 7.64 -4.71 11.72
N GLY A 154 6.33 -4.61 11.98
CA GLY A 154 5.60 -3.35 12.03
C GLY A 154 4.66 -3.09 10.82
N ALA A 155 4.27 -4.14 10.09
CA ALA A 155 3.19 -4.03 9.11
C ALA A 155 1.85 -3.75 9.80
#